data_308ee811245d2fd7f9dc86c538ea1d3d
#
_entry.id   308ee811245d2fd7f9dc86c538ea1d3d
#
_cell.length_a   1.000
_cell.length_b   1.000
_cell.length_c   1.000
_cell.angle_alpha   90.00
_cell.angle_beta   90.00
_cell.angle_gamma   90.00
#
_symmetry.space_group_name_H-M   'P 1'
#
loop_
_entity.id
_entity.type
_entity.pdbx_description
1 polymer ?
#
loop_
_entity_poly.entity_id
_entity_poly.type
_entity_poly.pdbx_seq_one_letter_code
_entity_poly.pdbx_strand_id
1 'polypeptide(L)'
;MARELFQPFIIRELINQGLASNMKIAKNLIQQNEAIIDSVLEKVLKSHPIFLNRAPTLHRLGIQAFEPILVQGRAIKLHPLVCSAFNADFDGDQMAVHIPLSVEAQAECYMLMLAPYNFLSPANGEPIIMPSQDMVLGCYYLTVNNITGLLGSSHYFADLNDIILAYNQNKIELHSTIWLRLNKKQKTTDQLVKTVTLNDNTIIEYYTNEQLRKSQDGTVIAQYIKTTTGRAILNYIIQKTLNLE
;
A
#
# COMPACT_ATOMS: atom_id res chain seq x y z
N MET A 1 14.59 13.06 -20.66
CA MET A 1 13.85 11.82 -20.95
C MET A 1 12.34 12.08 -21.11
N ALA A 2 11.55 12.45 -20.05
CA ALA A 2 10.09 12.66 -20.20
C ALA A 2 9.73 13.71 -21.26
N ARG A 3 10.40 14.87 -21.29
CA ARG A 3 10.19 15.92 -22.31
C ARG A 3 10.46 15.45 -23.74
N GLU A 4 11.40 14.56 -23.94
CA GLU A 4 11.73 14.01 -25.26
C GLU A 4 10.70 12.98 -25.70
N LEU A 5 10.32 12.08 -24.82
CA LEU A 5 9.33 11.03 -25.09
C LEU A 5 7.94 11.61 -25.35
N PHE A 6 7.50 12.56 -24.54
CA PHE A 6 6.18 13.19 -24.66
C PHE A 6 6.17 14.41 -25.60
N GLN A 7 7.25 14.69 -26.31
CA GLN A 7 7.34 15.85 -27.19
C GLN A 7 6.14 16.04 -28.13
N PRO A 8 5.62 15.03 -28.85
CA PRO A 8 4.45 15.20 -29.71
C PRO A 8 3.19 15.66 -28.97
N PHE A 9 2.97 15.15 -27.78
CA PHE A 9 1.81 15.49 -26.96
C PHE A 9 1.94 16.88 -26.34
N ILE A 10 3.13 17.26 -25.90
CA ILE A 10 3.43 18.61 -25.41
C ILE A 10 3.21 19.64 -26.54
N ILE A 11 3.69 19.39 -27.76
CA ILE A 11 3.48 20.26 -28.90
C ILE A 11 1.97 20.45 -29.16
N ARG A 12 1.21 19.37 -29.19
CA ARG A 12 -0.24 19.41 -29.37
C ARG A 12 -0.92 20.27 -28.32
N GLU A 13 -0.57 20.06 -27.05
CA GLU A 13 -1.16 20.78 -25.94
C GLU A 13 -0.78 22.26 -25.93
N LEU A 14 0.47 22.61 -26.26
CA LEU A 14 0.91 24.00 -26.42
C LEU A 14 0.16 24.75 -27.53
N ILE A 15 -0.15 24.08 -28.63
CA ILE A 15 -0.95 24.65 -29.73
C ILE A 15 -2.41 24.81 -29.28
N ASN A 16 -2.99 23.81 -28.61
CA ASN A 16 -4.37 23.83 -28.13
C ASN A 16 -4.59 24.96 -27.10
N GLN A 17 -3.61 25.22 -26.25
CA GLN A 17 -3.65 26.31 -25.27
C GLN A 17 -3.34 27.69 -25.86
N GLY A 18 -2.99 27.77 -27.15
CA GLY A 18 -2.65 29.02 -27.81
C GLY A 18 -1.29 29.61 -27.42
N LEU A 19 -0.46 28.84 -26.70
CA LEU A 19 0.90 29.25 -26.29
C LEU A 19 1.90 29.20 -27.47
N ALA A 20 1.61 28.38 -28.45
CA ALA A 20 2.39 28.29 -29.67
C ALA A 20 1.47 28.32 -30.90
N SER A 21 1.77 29.21 -31.89
CA SER A 21 0.99 29.30 -33.11
C SER A 21 1.34 28.19 -34.13
N ASN A 22 2.56 27.64 -34.09
CA ASN A 22 3.06 26.64 -35.01
C ASN A 22 3.93 25.59 -34.30
N MET A 23 4.05 24.40 -34.93
CA MET A 23 4.94 23.33 -34.45
C MET A 23 6.41 23.77 -34.28
N LYS A 24 6.88 24.68 -35.14
CA LYS A 24 8.26 25.18 -35.07
C LYS A 24 8.49 26.02 -33.80
N ILE A 25 7.52 26.89 -33.46
CA ILE A 25 7.56 27.71 -32.25
C ILE A 25 7.45 26.83 -31.04
N ALA A 26 6.54 25.84 -31.03
CA ALA A 26 6.40 24.90 -29.91
C ALA A 26 7.70 24.11 -29.64
N LYS A 27 8.40 23.64 -30.71
CA LYS A 27 9.70 22.98 -30.56
C LYS A 27 10.77 23.90 -29.98
N ASN A 28 10.80 25.17 -30.39
CA ASN A 28 11.75 26.14 -29.86
C ASN A 28 11.49 26.42 -28.39
N LEU A 29 10.21 26.56 -27.97
CA LEU A 29 9.83 26.71 -26.56
C LEU A 29 10.30 25.52 -25.72
N ILE A 30 10.12 24.29 -26.23
CA ILE A 30 10.59 23.08 -25.54
C ILE A 30 12.11 23.07 -25.36
N GLN A 31 12.86 23.56 -26.35
CA GLN A 31 14.31 23.64 -26.25
C GLN A 31 14.80 24.73 -25.28
N GLN A 32 14.07 25.84 -25.17
CA GLN A 32 14.39 26.93 -24.25
C GLN A 32 14.17 26.60 -22.78
N ASN A 33 13.62 25.41 -22.49
CA ASN A 33 13.40 24.90 -21.11
C ASN A 33 12.57 25.84 -20.20
N GLU A 34 11.55 26.46 -20.72
CA GLU A 34 10.67 27.33 -19.94
C GLU A 34 9.90 26.54 -18.86
N ALA A 35 9.67 27.17 -17.71
CA ALA A 35 8.91 26.57 -16.59
C ALA A 35 7.45 26.19 -16.98
N ILE A 36 6.90 26.87 -17.99
CA ILE A 36 5.57 26.60 -18.56
C ILE A 36 5.49 25.16 -19.11
N ILE A 37 6.58 24.64 -19.66
CA ILE A 37 6.61 23.30 -20.26
C ILE A 37 6.44 22.22 -19.21
N ASP A 38 6.97 22.41 -18.01
CA ASP A 38 6.84 21.44 -16.93
C ASP A 38 5.38 21.33 -16.46
N SER A 39 4.65 22.44 -16.39
CA SER A 39 3.23 22.44 -16.06
C SER A 39 2.38 21.76 -17.15
N VAL A 40 2.70 22.00 -18.41
CA VAL A 40 2.02 21.34 -19.55
C VAL A 40 2.34 19.84 -19.58
N LEU A 41 3.60 19.46 -19.35
CA LEU A 41 4.01 18.07 -19.27
C LEU A 41 3.30 17.33 -18.12
N GLU A 42 3.21 17.95 -16.95
CA GLU A 42 2.51 17.34 -15.81
C GLU A 42 1.01 17.10 -16.10
N LYS A 43 0.38 18.04 -16.81
CA LYS A 43 -1.01 17.89 -17.27
C LYS A 43 -1.17 16.74 -18.26
N VAL A 44 -0.25 16.61 -19.23
CA VAL A 44 -0.26 15.52 -20.22
C VAL A 44 -0.04 14.17 -19.54
N LEU A 45 0.88 14.08 -18.56
CA LEU A 45 1.20 12.84 -17.86
C LEU A 45 0.03 12.27 -17.06
N LYS A 46 -0.81 13.12 -16.47
CA LYS A 46 -1.98 12.69 -15.67
C LYS A 46 -3.00 11.86 -16.45
N SER A 47 -3.03 12.01 -17.77
CA SER A 47 -3.99 11.33 -18.65
C SER A 47 -3.37 10.30 -19.58
N HIS A 48 -2.07 10.02 -19.43
CA HIS A 48 -1.35 9.21 -20.41
C HIS A 48 -0.55 8.09 -19.75
N PRO A 49 -0.96 6.82 -19.91
CA PRO A 49 -0.20 5.70 -19.41
C PRO A 49 1.08 5.50 -20.23
N ILE A 50 2.08 4.93 -19.60
CA ILE A 50 3.30 4.44 -20.25
C ILE A 50 3.42 2.93 -19.99
N PHE A 51 4.11 2.22 -20.88
CA PHE A 51 4.47 0.85 -20.56
C PHE A 51 5.99 0.67 -20.56
N LEU A 52 6.43 -0.16 -19.62
CA LEU A 52 7.82 -0.51 -19.39
C LEU A 52 8.07 -1.93 -19.86
N ASN A 53 9.22 -2.15 -20.47
CA ASN A 53 9.69 -3.47 -20.86
C ASN A 53 11.14 -3.67 -20.38
N ARG A 54 11.43 -4.81 -19.75
CA ARG A 54 12.79 -5.25 -19.48
C ARG A 54 13.13 -6.47 -20.32
N ALA A 55 14.24 -6.40 -21.06
CA ALA A 55 14.78 -7.56 -21.77
C ALA A 55 15.58 -8.46 -20.81
N PRO A 56 15.49 -9.81 -20.91
CA PRO A 56 14.63 -10.57 -21.83
C PRO A 56 13.17 -10.62 -21.37
N THR A 57 12.22 -10.49 -22.29
CA THR A 57 10.79 -10.63 -22.00
C THR A 57 10.40 -12.10 -22.03
N LEU A 58 10.39 -12.75 -20.85
CA LEU A 58 10.16 -14.19 -20.70
C LEU A 58 8.68 -14.55 -20.69
N HIS A 59 7.81 -13.65 -20.27
CA HIS A 59 6.36 -13.82 -20.19
C HIS A 59 5.64 -12.47 -20.33
N ARG A 60 4.32 -12.50 -20.46
CA ARG A 60 3.51 -11.29 -20.72
C ARG A 60 3.66 -10.19 -19.68
N LEU A 61 3.99 -10.51 -18.43
CA LEU A 61 4.18 -9.55 -17.35
C LEU A 61 5.56 -8.84 -17.40
N GLY A 62 6.44 -9.23 -18.33
CA GLY A 62 7.65 -8.48 -18.67
C GLY A 62 7.35 -7.15 -19.38
N ILE A 63 6.08 -6.89 -19.72
CA ILE A 63 5.58 -5.62 -20.23
C ILE A 63 4.36 -5.25 -19.41
N GLN A 64 4.41 -4.14 -18.68
CA GLN A 64 3.31 -3.64 -17.85
C GLN A 64 3.15 -2.14 -18.05
N ALA A 65 1.92 -1.66 -17.91
CA ALA A 65 1.59 -0.25 -17.98
C ALA A 65 1.57 0.38 -16.59
N PHE A 66 1.94 1.66 -16.53
CA PHE A 66 2.01 2.46 -15.31
C PHE A 66 1.56 3.89 -15.58
N GLU A 67 1.06 4.54 -14.54
CA GLU A 67 0.85 5.99 -14.55
C GLU A 67 2.17 6.69 -14.18
N PRO A 68 2.71 7.54 -15.05
CA PRO A 68 4.00 8.17 -14.82
C PRO A 68 3.90 9.35 -13.87
N ILE A 69 4.89 9.48 -12.98
CA ILE A 69 5.09 10.60 -12.08
C ILE A 69 6.47 11.22 -12.38
N LEU A 70 6.51 12.54 -12.49
CA LEU A 70 7.78 13.25 -12.68
C LEU A 70 8.60 13.23 -11.39
N VAL A 71 9.85 12.79 -11.53
CA VAL A 71 10.84 12.83 -10.47
C VAL A 71 12.12 13.44 -10.97
N GLN A 72 12.86 14.08 -10.08
CA GLN A 72 14.20 14.58 -10.40
C GLN A 72 15.19 13.42 -10.50
N GLY A 73 16.14 13.52 -11.43
CA GLY A 73 17.17 12.51 -11.63
C GLY A 73 17.09 11.84 -13.01
N ARG A 74 17.99 10.89 -13.24
CA ARG A 74 18.14 10.17 -14.52
C ARG A 74 17.68 8.71 -14.44
N ALA A 75 17.33 8.24 -13.26
CA ALA A 75 16.89 6.87 -13.04
C ALA A 75 15.35 6.77 -13.02
N ILE A 76 14.83 5.65 -13.52
CA ILE A 76 13.43 5.28 -13.39
C ILE A 76 13.23 4.70 -11.99
N LYS A 77 12.28 5.24 -11.23
CA LYS A 77 11.88 4.67 -9.94
C LYS A 77 10.73 3.70 -10.17
N LEU A 78 10.98 2.44 -9.86
CA LEU A 78 10.02 1.35 -10.05
C LEU A 78 9.53 0.84 -8.67
N HIS A 79 8.26 0.49 -8.59
CA HIS A 79 7.70 -0.08 -7.35
C HIS A 79 8.30 -1.48 -7.10
N PRO A 80 8.78 -1.78 -5.88
CA PRO A 80 9.45 -3.05 -5.58
C PRO A 80 8.60 -4.30 -5.86
N LEU A 81 7.28 -4.23 -5.68
CA LEU A 81 6.37 -5.37 -5.89
C LEU A 81 6.32 -5.87 -7.34
N VAL A 82 6.61 -5.03 -8.33
CA VAL A 82 6.62 -5.44 -9.75
C VAL A 82 8.00 -5.93 -10.22
N CYS A 83 9.05 -5.78 -9.40
CA CYS A 83 10.40 -6.22 -9.76
C CYS A 83 10.46 -7.73 -10.04
N SER A 84 9.74 -8.55 -9.29
CA SER A 84 9.67 -9.99 -9.52
C SER A 84 9.10 -10.34 -10.89
N ALA A 85 8.06 -9.63 -11.34
CA ALA A 85 7.45 -9.84 -12.64
C ALA A 85 8.39 -9.46 -13.81
N PHE A 86 9.20 -8.41 -13.65
CA PHE A 86 10.21 -8.00 -14.62
C PHE A 86 11.53 -8.78 -14.48
N ASN A 87 11.69 -9.57 -13.42
CA ASN A 87 12.99 -10.11 -13.01
C ASN A 87 14.06 -9.02 -12.97
N ALA A 88 13.72 -7.87 -12.39
CA ALA A 88 14.54 -6.67 -12.33
C ALA A 88 15.10 -6.45 -10.94
N ASP A 89 16.32 -5.94 -10.89
CA ASP A 89 16.96 -5.45 -9.68
C ASP A 89 17.45 -4.00 -9.90
N PHE A 90 18.04 -3.40 -8.88
CA PHE A 90 18.47 -1.99 -8.92
C PHE A 90 19.98 -1.84 -9.02
N ASP A 91 20.68 -2.82 -9.58
CA ASP A 91 22.14 -2.85 -9.73
C ASP A 91 22.64 -2.17 -11.02
N GLY A 92 21.74 -1.69 -11.85
CA GLY A 92 22.06 -1.02 -13.12
C GLY A 92 21.27 -1.54 -14.30
N ASP A 93 20.20 -2.28 -14.05
CA ASP A 93 19.27 -2.74 -15.09
C ASP A 93 18.71 -1.60 -15.93
N GLN A 94 18.48 -1.88 -17.21
CA GLN A 94 17.86 -0.94 -18.15
C GLN A 94 16.48 -1.43 -18.53
N MET A 95 15.54 -0.48 -18.65
CA MET A 95 14.19 -0.73 -19.13
C MET A 95 13.86 0.18 -20.33
N ALA A 96 13.17 -0.37 -21.29
CA ALA A 96 12.60 0.41 -22.39
C ALA A 96 11.27 1.03 -21.94
N VAL A 97 11.09 2.32 -22.24
CA VAL A 97 9.85 3.06 -21.98
C VAL A 97 9.15 3.29 -23.31
N HIS A 98 7.87 2.93 -23.37
CA HIS A 98 7.04 3.11 -24.55
C HIS A 98 5.78 3.90 -24.21
N ILE A 99 5.31 4.70 -25.16
CA ILE A 99 4.12 5.53 -25.00
C ILE A 99 3.10 5.12 -26.07
N PRO A 100 1.88 4.71 -25.68
CA PRO A 100 0.80 4.46 -26.63
C PRO A 100 0.38 5.77 -27.32
N LEU A 101 0.33 5.76 -28.65
CA LEU A 101 0.06 6.97 -29.42
C LEU A 101 -1.43 7.17 -29.70
N SER A 102 -2.18 6.09 -29.97
CA SER A 102 -3.61 6.17 -30.28
C SER A 102 -4.45 6.03 -29.00
N VAL A 103 -5.69 6.53 -29.05
CA VAL A 103 -6.63 6.45 -27.94
C VAL A 103 -7.00 5.00 -27.65
N GLU A 104 -7.12 4.17 -28.69
CA GLU A 104 -7.39 2.74 -28.57
C GLU A 104 -6.26 2.02 -27.82
N ALA A 105 -5.00 2.31 -28.20
CA ALA A 105 -3.83 1.74 -27.51
C ALA A 105 -3.74 2.20 -26.04
N GLN A 106 -4.12 3.44 -25.74
CA GLN A 106 -4.20 3.93 -24.37
C GLN A 106 -5.27 3.18 -23.57
N ALA A 107 -6.46 2.95 -24.17
CA ALA A 107 -7.51 2.19 -23.54
C ALA A 107 -7.09 0.74 -23.26
N GLU A 108 -6.41 0.09 -24.20
CA GLU A 108 -5.83 -1.25 -23.99
C GLU A 108 -4.79 -1.27 -22.87
N CYS A 109 -3.93 -0.26 -22.79
CA CYS A 109 -2.98 -0.12 -21.69
C CYS A 109 -3.66 -0.05 -20.33
N TYR A 110 -4.74 0.72 -20.21
CA TYR A 110 -5.50 0.83 -18.97
C TYR A 110 -6.26 -0.45 -18.62
N MET A 111 -6.89 -1.10 -19.59
CA MET A 111 -7.76 -2.23 -19.33
C MET A 111 -7.00 -3.56 -19.16
N LEU A 112 -5.92 -3.77 -19.93
CA LEU A 112 -5.25 -5.05 -20.03
C LEU A 112 -3.85 -5.08 -19.41
N MET A 113 -3.11 -3.95 -19.45
CA MET A 113 -1.69 -3.93 -19.14
C MET A 113 -1.36 -3.23 -17.83
N LEU A 114 -2.29 -2.51 -17.21
CA LEU A 114 -2.01 -1.78 -15.98
C LEU A 114 -1.61 -2.74 -14.86
N ALA A 115 -0.52 -2.46 -14.16
CA ALA A 115 0.06 -3.34 -13.15
C ALA A 115 -0.95 -3.78 -12.05
N PRO A 116 -1.84 -2.91 -11.51
CA PRO A 116 -2.84 -3.32 -10.54
C PRO A 116 -3.85 -4.37 -11.01
N TYR A 117 -4.05 -4.54 -12.30
CA TYR A 117 -4.98 -5.55 -12.85
C TYR A 117 -4.30 -6.90 -13.17
N ASN A 118 -2.98 -6.96 -13.05
CA ASN A 118 -2.18 -8.14 -13.37
C ASN A 118 -1.55 -8.77 -12.11
N PHE A 119 -2.35 -8.99 -11.06
CA PHE A 119 -1.89 -9.60 -9.81
C PHE A 119 -1.63 -11.10 -9.89
N LEU A 120 -2.37 -11.78 -10.77
CA LEU A 120 -2.36 -13.24 -10.83
C LEU A 120 -1.50 -13.75 -11.99
N SER A 121 -0.77 -14.83 -11.73
CA SER A 121 -0.04 -15.56 -12.76
C SER A 121 -1.00 -16.19 -13.77
N PRO A 122 -0.77 -16.00 -15.08
CA PRO A 122 -1.58 -16.67 -16.09
C PRO A 122 -1.33 -18.18 -16.17
N ALA A 123 -0.24 -18.69 -15.57
CA ALA A 123 0.12 -20.08 -15.63
C ALA A 123 -0.62 -20.95 -14.60
N ASN A 124 -0.69 -20.45 -13.35
CA ASN A 124 -1.22 -21.22 -12.20
C ASN A 124 -2.28 -20.47 -11.39
N GLY A 125 -2.57 -19.20 -11.72
CA GLY A 125 -3.54 -18.39 -10.98
C GLY A 125 -3.06 -17.91 -9.58
N GLU A 126 -1.81 -18.19 -9.22
CA GLU A 126 -1.25 -17.72 -7.95
C GLU A 126 -0.89 -16.22 -8.00
N PRO A 127 -0.92 -15.50 -6.87
CA PRO A 127 -0.52 -14.12 -6.83
C PRO A 127 0.98 -13.96 -7.12
N ILE A 128 1.33 -13.08 -8.08
CA ILE A 128 2.72 -12.75 -8.40
C ILE A 128 3.21 -11.62 -7.51
N ILE A 129 2.30 -10.68 -7.19
CA ILE A 129 2.60 -9.54 -6.34
C ILE A 129 2.49 -9.97 -4.89
N MET A 130 3.63 -10.29 -4.28
CA MET A 130 3.74 -10.69 -2.88
C MET A 130 4.76 -9.83 -2.15
N PRO A 131 4.55 -9.53 -0.86
CA PRO A 131 5.58 -8.88 -0.04
C PRO A 131 6.88 -9.67 -0.09
N SER A 132 8.00 -8.97 -0.29
CA SER A 132 9.34 -9.58 -0.38
C SER A 132 10.37 -8.74 0.37
N GLN A 133 11.52 -9.36 0.67
CA GLN A 133 12.68 -8.69 1.26
C GLN A 133 12.34 -7.78 2.46
N ASP A 134 12.57 -6.48 2.35
CA ASP A 134 12.37 -5.51 3.43
C ASP A 134 10.92 -5.40 3.91
N MET A 135 9.95 -5.68 3.03
CA MET A 135 8.53 -5.69 3.42
C MET A 135 8.22 -6.84 4.38
N VAL A 136 8.78 -8.03 4.13
CA VAL A 136 8.63 -9.20 5.03
C VAL A 136 9.32 -8.91 6.36
N LEU A 137 10.55 -8.37 6.31
CA LEU A 137 11.29 -7.99 7.50
C LEU A 137 10.54 -6.92 8.32
N GLY A 138 9.96 -5.91 7.65
CA GLY A 138 9.17 -4.87 8.28
C GLY A 138 7.91 -5.41 8.95
N CYS A 139 7.17 -6.29 8.29
CA CYS A 139 5.99 -6.96 8.86
C CYS A 139 6.38 -7.84 10.06
N TYR A 140 7.48 -8.57 9.96
CA TYR A 140 8.02 -9.37 11.06
C TYR A 140 8.35 -8.48 12.27
N TYR A 141 9.13 -7.42 12.06
CA TYR A 141 9.50 -6.50 13.14
C TYR A 141 8.27 -5.87 13.80
N LEU A 142 7.30 -5.46 13.00
CA LEU A 142 6.06 -4.85 13.51
C LEU A 142 5.24 -5.82 14.39
N THR A 143 5.30 -7.12 14.11
CA THR A 143 4.48 -8.14 14.77
C THR A 143 5.19 -8.95 15.86
N VAL A 144 6.43 -8.64 16.18
CA VAL A 144 7.19 -9.29 17.26
C VAL A 144 6.54 -9.04 18.62
N ASN A 145 6.51 -10.08 19.47
CA ASN A 145 5.86 -10.06 20.79
C ASN A 145 6.72 -10.62 21.92
N ASN A 146 8.01 -10.74 21.72
CA ASN A 146 8.94 -11.38 22.69
C ASN A 146 9.65 -10.40 23.63
N ILE A 147 9.27 -9.13 23.62
CA ILE A 147 9.85 -8.10 24.49
C ILE A 147 8.91 -7.85 25.67
N THR A 148 9.45 -7.92 26.89
CA THR A 148 8.71 -7.70 28.14
C THR A 148 9.11 -6.37 28.79
N GLY A 149 8.23 -5.82 29.64
CA GLY A 149 8.56 -4.62 30.42
C GLY A 149 8.45 -3.30 29.67
N LEU A 150 7.78 -3.27 28.54
CA LEU A 150 7.58 -2.07 27.72
C LEU A 150 6.49 -1.15 28.30
N LEU A 151 6.62 0.15 28.01
CA LEU A 151 5.66 1.17 28.41
C LEU A 151 4.26 0.87 27.86
N GLY A 152 3.24 0.93 28.72
CA GLY A 152 1.86 0.71 28.34
C GLY A 152 1.45 -0.75 28.18
N SER A 153 2.28 -1.70 28.61
CA SER A 153 1.92 -3.13 28.63
C SER A 153 0.70 -3.39 29.51
N SER A 154 -0.18 -4.31 29.06
CA SER A 154 -1.42 -4.72 29.72
C SER A 154 -2.52 -3.64 29.81
N HIS A 155 -2.42 -2.53 29.09
CA HIS A 155 -3.51 -1.56 29.00
C HIS A 155 -4.67 -2.09 28.13
N TYR A 156 -5.88 -1.65 28.48
CA TYR A 156 -7.12 -1.99 27.78
C TYR A 156 -7.54 -0.85 26.87
N PHE A 157 -7.90 -1.17 25.64
CA PHE A 157 -8.37 -0.21 24.63
C PHE A 157 -9.74 -0.62 24.11
N ALA A 158 -10.60 0.38 23.87
CA ALA A 158 -11.92 0.15 23.32
C ALA A 158 -11.89 -0.13 21.82
N ASP A 159 -11.08 0.65 21.08
CA ASP A 159 -11.01 0.60 19.62
C ASP A 159 -9.56 0.71 19.12
N LEU A 160 -9.35 0.38 17.84
CA LEU A 160 -8.07 0.54 17.17
C LEU A 160 -7.63 2.02 17.08
N ASN A 161 -8.59 2.96 16.98
CA ASN A 161 -8.28 4.39 16.95
C ASN A 161 -7.65 4.87 18.27
N ASP A 162 -8.14 4.36 19.40
CA ASP A 162 -7.59 4.70 20.73
C ASP A 162 -6.14 4.26 20.87
N ILE A 163 -5.78 3.08 20.29
CA ILE A 163 -4.42 2.58 20.27
C ILE A 163 -3.50 3.51 19.48
N ILE A 164 -3.95 3.98 18.32
CA ILE A 164 -3.16 4.90 17.48
C ILE A 164 -2.97 6.24 18.17
N LEU A 165 -3.99 6.77 18.81
CA LEU A 165 -3.90 8.01 19.60
C LEU A 165 -2.91 7.86 20.76
N ALA A 166 -2.97 6.75 21.51
CA ALA A 166 -2.05 6.47 22.59
C ALA A 166 -0.59 6.29 22.11
N TYR A 167 -0.40 5.65 20.95
CA TYR A 167 0.90 5.50 20.32
C TYR A 167 1.48 6.86 19.88
N ASN A 168 0.68 7.69 19.21
CA ASN A 168 1.10 9.03 18.80
C ASN A 168 1.43 9.96 19.98
N GLN A 169 0.81 9.71 21.16
CA GLN A 169 1.11 10.41 22.40
C GLN A 169 2.29 9.81 23.18
N ASN A 170 3.00 8.83 22.62
CA ASN A 170 4.11 8.10 23.28
C ASN A 170 3.74 7.47 24.62
N LYS A 171 2.48 7.08 24.82
CA LYS A 171 2.00 6.40 26.04
C LYS A 171 2.20 4.89 25.99
N ILE A 172 2.35 4.35 24.81
CA ILE A 172 2.60 2.93 24.53
C ILE A 172 3.71 2.77 23.51
N GLU A 173 4.47 1.71 23.63
CA GLU A 173 5.52 1.35 22.67
C GLU A 173 5.00 0.36 21.61
N LEU A 174 5.73 0.26 20.49
CA LEU A 174 5.33 -0.53 19.33
C LEU A 174 5.11 -2.02 19.65
N HIS A 175 5.93 -2.59 20.52
CA HIS A 175 5.89 -4.01 20.87
C HIS A 175 5.15 -4.29 22.19
N SER A 176 4.53 -3.28 22.80
CA SER A 176 3.78 -3.42 24.04
C SER A 176 2.58 -4.36 23.85
N THR A 177 2.41 -5.29 24.79
CA THR A 177 1.28 -6.20 24.80
C THR A 177 0.06 -5.49 25.40
N ILE A 178 -1.01 -5.39 24.64
CA ILE A 178 -2.23 -4.66 25.00
C ILE A 178 -3.47 -5.54 24.89
N TRP A 179 -4.56 -5.10 25.50
CA TRP A 179 -5.87 -5.72 25.40
C TRP A 179 -6.79 -4.85 24.54
N LEU A 180 -7.28 -5.40 23.42
CA LEU A 180 -8.20 -4.73 22.52
C LEU A 180 -9.58 -5.35 22.62
N ARG A 181 -10.61 -4.51 22.77
CA ARG A 181 -12.01 -4.95 22.75
C ARG A 181 -12.41 -5.32 21.32
N LEU A 182 -13.06 -6.47 21.17
CA LEU A 182 -13.65 -6.91 19.92
C LEU A 182 -15.10 -6.43 19.80
N ASN A 183 -15.44 -5.79 18.67
CA ASN A 183 -16.81 -5.33 18.40
C ASN A 183 -17.74 -6.49 18.00
N LYS A 184 -17.18 -7.51 17.33
CA LYS A 184 -17.94 -8.72 16.91
C LYS A 184 -17.58 -9.87 17.85
N LYS A 185 -18.59 -10.48 18.47
CA LYS A 185 -18.41 -11.67 19.32
C LYS A 185 -17.91 -12.84 18.47
N GLN A 186 -16.73 -13.34 18.79
CA GLN A 186 -16.16 -14.53 18.17
C GLN A 186 -16.25 -15.72 19.13
N LYS A 187 -16.33 -16.93 18.58
CA LYS A 187 -16.26 -18.14 19.40
C LYS A 187 -14.83 -18.32 19.88
N THR A 188 -14.65 -18.40 21.18
CA THR A 188 -13.35 -18.66 21.80
C THR A 188 -12.93 -20.11 21.53
N THR A 189 -11.75 -20.29 20.98
CA THR A 189 -11.14 -21.61 20.73
C THR A 189 -10.03 -21.92 21.72
N ASP A 190 -9.60 -20.92 22.50
CA ASP A 190 -8.49 -21.01 23.44
C ASP A 190 -8.86 -21.77 24.72
N GLN A 191 -7.84 -22.27 25.44
CA GLN A 191 -8.01 -22.95 26.71
C GLN A 191 -8.28 -21.95 27.84
N LEU A 192 -9.26 -22.25 28.67
CA LEU A 192 -9.59 -21.50 29.88
C LEU A 192 -8.45 -21.63 30.89
N VAL A 193 -7.88 -20.51 31.32
CA VAL A 193 -6.78 -20.47 32.31
C VAL A 193 -7.29 -20.19 33.71
N LYS A 194 -8.18 -19.20 33.86
CA LYS A 194 -8.66 -18.72 35.14
C LYS A 194 -10.04 -18.09 35.02
N THR A 195 -10.88 -18.30 36.04
CA THR A 195 -12.16 -17.58 36.17
C THR A 195 -12.12 -16.75 37.47
N VAL A 196 -12.54 -15.49 37.39
CA VAL A 196 -12.60 -14.54 38.49
C VAL A 196 -14.00 -13.96 38.55
N THR A 197 -14.64 -14.04 39.69
CA THR A 197 -15.95 -13.39 39.93
C THR A 197 -15.70 -12.05 40.62
N LEU A 198 -16.24 -10.98 40.10
CA LEU A 198 -16.18 -9.63 40.66
C LEU A 198 -17.33 -9.43 41.69
N ASN A 199 -17.22 -8.40 42.52
CA ASN A 199 -18.24 -8.04 43.53
C ASN A 199 -19.61 -7.71 42.89
N ASP A 200 -19.62 -7.30 41.62
CA ASP A 200 -20.82 -6.97 40.83
C ASP A 200 -21.46 -8.22 40.18
N ASN A 201 -21.11 -9.42 40.62
CA ASN A 201 -21.52 -10.68 40.02
C ASN A 201 -21.15 -10.86 38.53
N THR A 202 -20.27 -10.02 37.97
CA THR A 202 -19.71 -10.26 36.65
C THR A 202 -18.63 -11.32 36.72
N ILE A 203 -18.64 -12.23 35.76
CA ILE A 203 -17.68 -13.32 35.65
C ILE A 203 -16.67 -12.95 34.58
N ILE A 204 -15.38 -12.92 34.92
CA ILE A 204 -14.28 -12.73 34.01
C ILE A 204 -13.59 -14.07 33.80
N GLU A 205 -13.65 -14.55 32.57
CA GLU A 205 -12.92 -15.73 32.13
C GLU A 205 -11.66 -15.30 31.36
N TYR A 206 -10.52 -15.75 31.87
CA TYR A 206 -9.22 -15.53 31.20
C TYR A 206 -8.84 -16.78 30.41
N TYR A 207 -8.65 -16.60 29.15
CA TYR A 207 -8.08 -17.58 28.22
C TYR A 207 -6.63 -17.22 27.91
N THR A 208 -5.92 -18.03 27.17
CA THR A 208 -4.49 -17.79 26.85
C THR A 208 -4.27 -16.44 26.16
N ASN A 209 -5.10 -16.10 25.19
CA ASN A 209 -4.99 -14.85 24.40
C ASN A 209 -6.27 -14.01 24.42
N GLU A 210 -7.31 -14.45 25.13
CA GLU A 210 -8.59 -13.77 25.18
C GLU A 210 -9.08 -13.59 26.61
N GLN A 211 -9.95 -12.62 26.80
CA GLN A 211 -10.65 -12.37 28.04
C GLN A 211 -12.13 -12.13 27.73
N LEU A 212 -13.01 -12.91 28.34
CA LEU A 212 -14.45 -12.75 28.26
C LEU A 212 -15.00 -12.19 29.57
N ARG A 213 -15.82 -11.15 29.45
CA ARG A 213 -16.60 -10.61 30.57
C ARG A 213 -18.06 -11.00 30.35
N LYS A 214 -18.61 -11.78 31.29
CA LYS A 214 -19.98 -12.30 31.25
C LYS A 214 -20.80 -11.70 32.36
N SER A 215 -22.09 -11.48 32.13
CA SER A 215 -23.08 -11.20 33.17
C SER A 215 -23.37 -12.47 33.93
N GLN A 216 -24.05 -12.35 35.07
CA GLN A 216 -24.54 -13.46 35.89
C GLN A 216 -25.42 -14.42 35.05
N ASP A 217 -26.17 -13.91 34.08
CA ASP A 217 -27.02 -14.68 33.17
C ASP A 217 -26.23 -15.43 32.05
N GLY A 218 -24.91 -15.40 32.09
CA GLY A 218 -24.05 -16.02 31.06
C GLY A 218 -23.92 -15.24 29.76
N THR A 219 -24.55 -14.08 29.64
CA THR A 219 -24.43 -13.24 28.43
C THR A 219 -23.07 -12.55 28.38
N VAL A 220 -22.40 -12.59 27.22
CA VAL A 220 -21.11 -11.91 26.98
C VAL A 220 -21.31 -10.41 26.87
N ILE A 221 -20.75 -9.66 27.83
CA ILE A 221 -20.78 -8.19 27.87
C ILE A 221 -19.67 -7.62 26.99
N ALA A 222 -18.46 -8.13 27.15
CA ALA A 222 -17.28 -7.68 26.39
C ALA A 222 -16.31 -8.82 26.18
N GLN A 223 -15.66 -8.81 25.02
CA GLN A 223 -14.59 -9.73 24.68
C GLN A 223 -13.35 -8.92 24.33
N TYR A 224 -12.21 -9.28 24.91
CA TYR A 224 -10.92 -8.65 24.67
C TYR A 224 -9.95 -9.68 24.13
N ILE A 225 -9.13 -9.27 23.18
CA ILE A 225 -8.02 -10.06 22.65
C ILE A 225 -6.70 -9.46 23.09
N LYS A 226 -5.76 -10.32 23.46
CA LYS A 226 -4.40 -9.95 23.78
C LYS A 226 -3.60 -9.83 22.48
N THR A 227 -3.08 -8.64 22.20
CA THR A 227 -2.32 -8.36 20.97
C THR A 227 -1.17 -7.41 21.27
N THR A 228 -0.34 -7.12 20.26
CA THR A 228 0.70 -6.09 20.34
C THR A 228 0.23 -4.82 19.65
N THR A 229 0.77 -3.67 20.08
CA THR A 229 0.48 -2.38 19.45
C THR A 229 0.78 -2.40 17.93
N GLY A 230 1.89 -3.01 17.52
CA GLY A 230 2.26 -3.11 16.11
C GLY A 230 1.27 -3.93 15.27
N ARG A 231 0.75 -5.05 15.80
CA ARG A 231 -0.31 -5.82 15.11
C ARG A 231 -1.59 -5.02 15.00
N ALA A 232 -1.96 -4.28 16.04
CA ALA A 232 -3.14 -3.42 16.01
C ALA A 232 -3.02 -2.33 14.95
N ILE A 233 -1.85 -1.68 14.82
CA ILE A 233 -1.57 -0.67 13.79
C ILE A 233 -1.65 -1.29 12.39
N LEU A 234 -1.04 -2.46 12.16
CA LEU A 234 -1.11 -3.15 10.87
C LEU A 234 -2.56 -3.48 10.49
N ASN A 235 -3.33 -4.04 11.42
CA ASN A 235 -4.74 -4.36 11.19
C ASN A 235 -5.58 -3.10 10.92
N TYR A 236 -5.30 -1.99 11.61
CA TYR A 236 -5.99 -0.72 11.35
C TYR A 236 -5.75 -0.22 9.91
N ILE A 237 -4.50 -0.28 9.42
CA ILE A 237 -4.16 0.10 8.05
C ILE A 237 -4.92 -0.78 7.04
N ILE A 238 -4.93 -2.11 7.27
CA ILE A 238 -5.65 -3.06 6.42
C ILE A 238 -7.16 -2.77 6.43
N GLN A 239 -7.77 -2.61 7.59
CA GLN A 239 -9.21 -2.31 7.70
C GLN A 239 -9.57 -1.01 6.99
N LYS A 240 -8.79 0.05 7.21
CA LYS A 240 -9.02 1.35 6.57
C LYS A 240 -8.87 1.28 5.05
N THR A 241 -7.93 0.50 4.54
CA THR A 241 -7.69 0.36 3.09
C THR A 241 -8.79 -0.46 2.41
N LEU A 242 -9.27 -1.49 3.08
CA LEU A 242 -10.31 -2.38 2.54
C LEU A 242 -11.74 -1.91 2.87
N ASN A 243 -11.92 -0.80 3.59
CA ASN A 243 -13.22 -0.32 4.10
C ASN A 243 -13.99 -1.43 4.84
N LEU A 244 -13.29 -2.28 5.58
CA LEU A 244 -13.87 -3.32 6.42
C LEU A 244 -14.31 -2.67 7.74
N GLU A 245 -15.63 -2.56 7.96
CA GLU A 245 -16.24 -2.15 9.23
C GLU A 245 -16.33 -3.31 10.24
#